data_a157c0aa9e2c449822cb74d554b53e63
#
_entry.id   a157c0aa9e2c449822cb74d554b53e63
#
_cell.length_a   1.000
_cell.length_b   1.000
_cell.length_c   1.000
_cell.angle_alpha   90.00
_cell.angle_beta   90.00
_cell.angle_gamma   90.00
#
_symmetry.space_group_name_H-M   'P 1'
#
loop_
_entity.id
_entity.type
_entity.pdbx_description
1 polymer ?
#
loop_
_entity_poly.entity_id
_entity_poly.type
_entity_poly.pdbx_seq_one_letter_code
_entity_poly.pdbx_strand_id
1 'polypeptide(L)'
;ALGTLSAGLAHELNNPAAAAQRSASRLKETQTKWLELTHQIETAAFRENKTDWLDGIVHEASRRFNMPVKLEALEKIDLVDQLQAWLEANGIESAWELAPAMVNFGWDGESLEKLKSITFFSLSVQWLSTGCLVMALLSEVQQTTERISQIVRAMKSYTYLDQAPILEVDIHEGLENTLVIMQHKLRQGVTI
;
A
#
# COMPACT_ATOMS: atom_id res chain seq x y z
N ALA A 1 9.73 25.97 -25.35
CA ALA A 1 10.07 24.54 -25.02
C ALA A 1 10.35 24.36 -23.53
N LEU A 2 11.18 25.19 -22.86
CA LEU A 2 11.49 25.01 -21.41
C LEU A 2 10.26 25.20 -20.52
N GLY A 3 9.40 26.17 -20.80
CA GLY A 3 8.20 26.46 -19.98
C GLY A 3 7.15 25.34 -20.00
N THR A 4 6.97 24.68 -21.14
CA THR A 4 6.04 23.54 -21.27
C THR A 4 6.59 22.29 -20.59
N LEU A 5 7.91 22.09 -20.58
CA LEU A 5 8.56 20.99 -19.88
C LEU A 5 8.46 21.19 -18.35
N SER A 6 8.73 22.40 -17.85
CA SER A 6 8.63 22.73 -16.43
C SER A 6 7.21 22.58 -15.89
N ALA A 7 6.19 22.95 -16.67
CA ALA A 7 4.80 22.76 -16.28
C ALA A 7 4.40 21.27 -16.22
N GLY A 8 4.85 20.48 -17.20
CA GLY A 8 4.63 19.03 -17.19
C GLY A 8 5.29 18.32 -16.01
N LEU A 9 6.54 18.68 -15.71
CA LEU A 9 7.29 18.14 -14.59
C LEU A 9 6.69 18.52 -13.23
N ALA A 10 6.23 19.77 -13.09
CA ALA A 10 5.51 20.19 -11.87
C ALA A 10 4.23 19.36 -11.68
N HIS A 11 3.52 19.05 -12.77
CA HIS A 11 2.33 18.20 -12.69
C HIS A 11 2.66 16.74 -12.32
N GLU A 12 3.74 16.18 -12.91
CA GLU A 12 4.23 14.83 -12.59
C GLU A 12 4.73 14.69 -11.16
N LEU A 13 5.28 15.75 -10.55
CA LEU A 13 5.66 15.75 -9.13
C LEU A 13 4.47 15.94 -8.20
N ASN A 14 3.53 16.80 -8.57
CA ASN A 14 2.37 17.11 -7.73
C ASN A 14 1.45 15.89 -7.56
N ASN A 15 1.32 15.04 -8.58
CA ASN A 15 0.45 13.88 -8.53
C ASN A 15 0.87 12.88 -7.42
N PRO A 16 2.11 12.34 -7.40
CA PRO A 16 2.55 11.45 -6.33
C PRO A 16 2.64 12.17 -4.97
N ALA A 17 3.00 13.46 -4.93
CA ALA A 17 3.02 14.22 -3.68
C ALA A 17 1.63 14.32 -3.05
N ALA A 18 0.60 14.64 -3.84
CA ALA A 18 -0.78 14.67 -3.38
C ALA A 18 -1.29 13.28 -2.97
N ALA A 19 -0.89 12.22 -3.67
CA ALA A 19 -1.20 10.85 -3.28
C ALA A 19 -0.57 10.51 -1.93
N ALA A 20 0.74 10.75 -1.77
CA ALA A 20 1.46 10.51 -0.51
C ALA A 20 0.81 11.27 0.67
N GLN A 21 0.41 12.52 0.46
CA GLN A 21 -0.24 13.32 1.48
C GLN A 21 -1.61 12.75 1.89
N ARG A 22 -2.43 12.31 0.93
CA ARG A 22 -3.72 11.67 1.23
C ARG A 22 -3.53 10.37 2.01
N SER A 23 -2.61 9.50 1.56
CA SER A 23 -2.33 8.23 2.22
C SER A 23 -1.74 8.43 3.61
N ALA A 24 -0.88 9.44 3.82
CA ALA A 24 -0.34 9.79 5.14
C ALA A 24 -1.42 10.32 6.09
N SER A 25 -2.35 11.15 5.62
CA SER A 25 -3.47 11.64 6.44
C SER A 25 -4.38 10.48 6.87
N ARG A 26 -4.72 9.61 5.92
CA ARG A 26 -5.53 8.43 6.17
C ARG A 26 -4.83 7.42 7.09
N LEU A 27 -3.51 7.24 6.91
CA LEU A 27 -2.70 6.39 7.78
C LEU A 27 -2.79 6.85 9.24
N LYS A 28 -2.71 8.15 9.51
CA LYS A 28 -2.83 8.70 10.85
C LYS A 28 -4.17 8.37 11.51
N GLU A 29 -5.27 8.52 10.78
CA GLU A 29 -6.62 8.20 11.27
C GLU A 29 -6.78 6.70 11.52
N THR A 30 -6.36 5.88 10.55
CA THR A 30 -6.44 4.41 10.64
C THR A 30 -5.57 3.87 11.78
N GLN A 31 -4.37 4.43 11.98
CA GLN A 31 -3.49 4.06 13.09
C GLN A 31 -4.13 4.34 14.45
N THR A 32 -4.80 5.48 14.61
CA THR A 32 -5.52 5.80 15.87
C THR A 32 -6.58 4.74 16.15
N LYS A 33 -7.39 4.39 15.15
CA LYS A 33 -8.40 3.33 15.27
C LYS A 33 -7.76 1.97 15.60
N TRP A 34 -6.64 1.65 14.97
CA TRP A 34 -5.94 0.39 15.22
C TRP A 34 -5.40 0.28 16.64
N LEU A 35 -4.89 1.38 17.21
CA LEU A 35 -4.45 1.43 18.60
C LEU A 35 -5.62 1.21 19.59
N GLU A 36 -6.79 1.81 19.31
CA GLU A 36 -8.00 1.59 20.11
C GLU A 36 -8.44 0.11 20.05
N LEU A 37 -8.46 -0.49 18.86
CA LEU A 37 -8.79 -1.90 18.67
C LEU A 37 -7.75 -2.82 19.36
N THR A 38 -6.47 -2.44 19.35
CA THR A 38 -5.41 -3.18 20.05
C THR A 38 -5.68 -3.23 21.55
N HIS A 39 -6.00 -2.11 22.18
CA HIS A 39 -6.36 -2.10 23.59
C HIS A 39 -7.60 -2.94 23.90
N GLN A 40 -8.61 -2.89 23.03
CA GLN A 40 -9.84 -3.68 23.21
C GLN A 40 -9.57 -5.18 23.08
N ILE A 41 -8.79 -5.62 22.08
CA ILE A 41 -8.50 -7.04 21.86
C ILE A 41 -7.60 -7.62 22.97
N GLU A 42 -6.61 -6.87 23.46
CA GLU A 42 -5.78 -7.24 24.61
C GLU A 42 -6.63 -7.44 25.86
N THR A 43 -7.55 -6.50 26.10
CA THR A 43 -8.48 -6.58 27.24
C THR A 43 -9.41 -7.80 27.14
N ALA A 44 -9.94 -8.08 25.95
CA ALA A 44 -10.80 -9.24 25.69
C ALA A 44 -10.03 -10.56 25.87
N ALA A 45 -8.83 -10.66 25.28
CA ALA A 45 -7.97 -11.82 25.40
C ALA A 45 -7.56 -12.11 26.84
N PHE A 46 -7.25 -11.07 27.61
CA PHE A 46 -6.93 -11.21 29.03
C PHE A 46 -8.13 -11.73 29.85
N ARG A 47 -9.33 -11.18 29.64
CA ARG A 47 -10.56 -11.60 30.34
C ARG A 47 -10.93 -13.05 30.06
N GLU A 48 -10.65 -13.55 28.87
CA GLU A 48 -10.98 -14.92 28.44
C GLU A 48 -9.82 -15.90 28.58
N ASN A 49 -8.70 -15.48 29.16
CA ASN A 49 -7.47 -16.28 29.27
C ASN A 49 -7.00 -16.81 27.89
N LYS A 50 -6.99 -15.91 26.88
CA LYS A 50 -6.62 -16.17 25.49
C LYS A 50 -5.41 -15.36 25.03
N THR A 51 -4.53 -14.97 25.94
CA THR A 51 -3.30 -14.21 25.64
C THR A 51 -2.37 -14.96 24.69
N ASP A 52 -2.16 -16.28 24.89
CA ASP A 52 -1.33 -17.09 23.99
C ASP A 52 -1.89 -17.17 22.58
N TRP A 53 -3.22 -17.18 22.45
CA TRP A 53 -3.89 -17.10 21.15
C TRP A 53 -3.63 -15.74 20.50
N LEU A 54 -3.73 -14.66 21.25
CA LEU A 54 -3.46 -13.31 20.73
C LEU A 54 -2.01 -13.17 20.27
N ASP A 55 -1.05 -13.69 21.06
CA ASP A 55 0.36 -13.69 20.68
C ASP A 55 0.59 -14.45 19.37
N GLY A 56 -0.10 -15.57 19.18
CA GLY A 56 -0.06 -16.36 17.95
C GLY A 56 -0.54 -15.58 16.73
N ILE A 57 -1.68 -14.86 16.83
CA ILE A 57 -2.21 -14.08 15.70
C ILE A 57 -1.38 -12.85 15.40
N VAL A 58 -0.82 -12.18 16.43
CA VAL A 58 0.11 -11.07 16.29
C VAL A 58 1.37 -11.51 15.56
N HIS A 59 1.93 -12.66 15.92
CA HIS A 59 3.11 -13.21 15.27
C HIS A 59 2.84 -13.55 13.80
N GLU A 60 1.72 -14.19 13.50
CA GLU A 60 1.31 -14.51 12.12
C GLU A 60 1.07 -13.23 11.29
N ALA A 61 0.40 -12.23 11.85
CA ALA A 61 0.19 -10.94 11.19
C ALA A 61 1.54 -10.25 10.89
N SER A 62 2.45 -10.19 11.86
CA SER A 62 3.79 -9.62 11.68
C SER A 62 4.58 -10.32 10.57
N ARG A 63 4.51 -11.65 10.51
CA ARG A 63 5.15 -12.44 9.47
C ARG A 63 4.60 -12.07 8.08
N ARG A 64 3.28 -11.99 7.92
CA ARG A 64 2.61 -11.66 6.66
C ARG A 64 2.88 -10.22 6.24
N PHE A 65 2.92 -9.26 7.15
CA PHE A 65 3.24 -7.86 6.86
C PHE A 65 4.63 -7.68 6.25
N ASN A 66 5.58 -8.51 6.63
CA ASN A 66 6.93 -8.49 6.08
C ASN A 66 7.07 -9.24 4.74
N MET A 67 6.05 -10.00 4.34
CA MET A 67 6.08 -10.82 3.12
C MET A 67 4.78 -10.66 2.32
N PRO A 68 4.53 -9.46 1.74
CA PRO A 68 3.34 -9.25 0.93
C PRO A 68 3.32 -10.21 -0.27
N VAL A 69 2.14 -10.70 -0.60
CA VAL A 69 1.96 -11.69 -1.68
C VAL A 69 1.97 -10.97 -3.03
N LYS A 70 2.70 -11.54 -3.99
CA LYS A 70 2.66 -11.10 -5.39
C LYS A 70 1.62 -11.94 -6.11
N LEU A 71 0.52 -11.32 -6.52
CA LEU A 71 -0.59 -11.93 -7.23
C LEU A 71 -0.69 -11.33 -8.63
N GLU A 72 -1.12 -12.15 -9.59
CA GLU A 72 -1.53 -11.65 -10.89
C GLU A 72 -2.82 -10.82 -10.77
N ALA A 73 -3.01 -9.86 -11.68
CA ALA A 73 -4.08 -8.86 -11.56
C ALA A 73 -5.49 -9.50 -11.50
N LEU A 74 -5.75 -10.53 -12.31
CA LEU A 74 -7.04 -11.23 -12.32
C LEU A 74 -7.25 -12.04 -11.03
N GLU A 75 -6.25 -12.80 -10.61
CA GLU A 75 -6.28 -13.57 -9.37
C GLU A 75 -6.54 -12.68 -8.16
N LYS A 76 -5.90 -11.52 -8.13
CA LYS A 76 -6.10 -10.55 -7.06
C LYS A 76 -7.54 -10.03 -7.00
N ILE A 77 -8.16 -9.74 -8.15
CA ILE A 77 -9.55 -9.28 -8.21
C ILE A 77 -10.48 -10.36 -7.64
N ASP A 78 -10.34 -11.60 -8.09
CA ASP A 78 -11.15 -12.72 -7.64
C ASP A 78 -11.05 -12.94 -6.13
N LEU A 79 -9.83 -12.88 -5.58
CA LEU A 79 -9.58 -13.03 -4.13
C LEU A 79 -10.17 -11.88 -3.33
N VAL A 80 -10.08 -10.65 -3.84
CA VAL A 80 -10.67 -9.47 -3.19
C VAL A 80 -12.18 -9.59 -3.13
N ASP A 81 -12.83 -9.96 -4.24
CA ASP A 81 -14.29 -10.12 -4.29
C ASP A 81 -14.77 -11.24 -3.34
N GLN A 82 -14.06 -12.37 -3.30
CA GLN A 82 -14.37 -13.48 -2.38
C GLN A 82 -14.21 -13.05 -0.91
N LEU A 83 -13.11 -12.37 -0.58
CA LEU A 83 -12.88 -11.93 0.78
C LEU A 83 -13.83 -10.83 1.20
N GLN A 84 -14.17 -9.89 0.31
CA GLN A 84 -15.17 -8.87 0.58
C GLN A 84 -16.53 -9.50 0.91
N ALA A 85 -17.00 -10.43 0.08
CA ALA A 85 -18.26 -11.13 0.32
C ALA A 85 -18.25 -11.89 1.67
N TRP A 86 -17.10 -12.51 2.02
CA TRP A 86 -16.95 -13.20 3.29
C TRP A 86 -17.00 -12.21 4.48
N LEU A 87 -16.33 -11.07 4.41
CA LEU A 87 -16.33 -10.04 5.45
C LEU A 87 -17.76 -9.47 5.65
N GLU A 88 -18.48 -9.16 4.58
CA GLU A 88 -19.86 -8.68 4.61
C GLU A 88 -20.80 -9.71 5.25
N ALA A 89 -20.67 -10.98 4.87
CA ALA A 89 -21.46 -12.08 5.44
C ALA A 89 -21.21 -12.29 6.96
N ASN A 90 -20.04 -11.85 7.45
CA ASN A 90 -19.69 -11.91 8.87
C ASN A 90 -19.89 -10.56 9.61
N GLY A 91 -20.59 -9.60 8.98
CA GLY A 91 -20.98 -8.33 9.60
C GLY A 91 -19.81 -7.36 9.82
N ILE A 92 -18.74 -7.46 9.04
CA ILE A 92 -17.61 -6.55 9.09
C ILE A 92 -17.90 -5.34 8.19
N GLU A 93 -17.97 -4.17 8.80
CA GLU A 93 -18.19 -2.92 8.09
C GLU A 93 -17.00 -2.54 7.20
N SER A 94 -17.28 -1.78 6.13
CA SER A 94 -16.26 -1.30 5.19
C SER A 94 -15.44 -2.41 4.52
N ALA A 95 -16.03 -3.58 4.30
CA ALA A 95 -15.37 -4.75 3.70
C ALA A 95 -14.69 -4.43 2.36
N TRP A 96 -15.31 -3.57 1.52
CA TRP A 96 -14.76 -3.11 0.24
C TRP A 96 -13.41 -2.40 0.36
N GLU A 97 -13.16 -1.75 1.49
CA GLU A 97 -11.91 -1.05 1.79
C GLU A 97 -10.85 -1.98 2.39
N LEU A 98 -11.31 -2.93 3.21
CA LEU A 98 -10.44 -3.80 4.00
C LEU A 98 -9.96 -5.01 3.19
N ALA A 99 -10.79 -5.60 2.36
CA ALA A 99 -10.46 -6.80 1.60
C ALA A 99 -9.22 -6.64 0.70
N PRO A 100 -9.05 -5.54 -0.08
CA PRO A 100 -7.85 -5.36 -0.89
C PRO A 100 -6.56 -5.32 -0.06
N ALA A 101 -6.59 -4.67 1.11
CA ALA A 101 -5.44 -4.61 2.00
C ALA A 101 -5.11 -5.99 2.57
N MET A 102 -6.12 -6.74 3.02
CA MET A 102 -5.94 -8.08 3.59
C MET A 102 -5.39 -9.08 2.57
N VAL A 103 -5.90 -9.07 1.33
CA VAL A 103 -5.42 -9.93 0.24
C VAL A 103 -3.96 -9.65 -0.10
N ASN A 104 -3.51 -8.39 -0.05
CA ASN A 104 -2.10 -8.06 -0.27
C ASN A 104 -1.16 -8.75 0.73
N PHE A 105 -1.65 -9.09 1.93
CA PHE A 105 -0.90 -9.79 2.97
C PHE A 105 -1.29 -11.27 3.07
N GLY A 106 -1.97 -11.82 2.05
CA GLY A 106 -2.29 -13.24 1.96
C GLY A 106 -3.35 -13.72 2.95
N TRP A 107 -4.25 -12.83 3.41
CA TRP A 107 -5.41 -13.20 4.19
C TRP A 107 -6.57 -13.55 3.25
N ASP A 108 -7.26 -14.63 3.57
CA ASP A 108 -8.42 -15.14 2.87
C ASP A 108 -9.51 -15.60 3.86
N GLY A 109 -10.68 -15.94 3.35
CA GLY A 109 -11.80 -16.39 4.18
C GLY A 109 -11.46 -17.65 4.99
N GLU A 110 -10.67 -18.59 4.45
CA GLU A 110 -10.30 -19.82 5.15
C GLU A 110 -9.41 -19.52 6.37
N SER A 111 -8.43 -18.64 6.21
CA SER A 111 -7.55 -18.20 7.32
C SER A 111 -8.37 -17.54 8.43
N LEU A 112 -9.34 -16.71 8.06
CA LEU A 112 -10.18 -15.96 8.99
C LEU A 112 -11.24 -16.87 9.66
N GLU A 113 -11.70 -17.91 8.98
CA GLU A 113 -12.65 -18.87 9.54
C GLU A 113 -12.10 -19.54 10.81
N LYS A 114 -10.80 -19.75 10.89
CA LYS A 114 -10.10 -20.30 12.06
C LYS A 114 -10.22 -19.40 13.30
N LEU A 115 -10.49 -18.11 13.11
CA LEU A 115 -10.68 -17.17 14.20
C LEU A 115 -12.09 -17.24 14.82
N LYS A 116 -13.06 -17.90 14.19
CA LYS A 116 -14.44 -18.01 14.69
C LYS A 116 -14.56 -18.80 16.01
N SER A 117 -13.51 -19.50 16.41
CA SER A 117 -13.50 -20.26 17.66
C SER A 117 -13.45 -19.42 18.93
N ILE A 118 -13.30 -18.10 18.81
CA ILE A 118 -13.23 -17.15 19.93
C ILE A 118 -14.46 -16.25 19.99
N THR A 119 -14.85 -15.87 21.20
CA THR A 119 -16.05 -15.06 21.44
C THR A 119 -15.91 -13.62 20.93
N PHE A 120 -14.70 -13.07 20.90
CA PHE A 120 -14.39 -11.74 20.35
C PHE A 120 -13.94 -11.79 18.88
N PHE A 121 -14.48 -12.73 18.10
CA PHE A 121 -14.17 -12.92 16.68
C PHE A 121 -14.27 -11.65 15.84
N SER A 122 -15.41 -10.94 15.92
CA SER A 122 -15.62 -9.70 15.14
C SER A 122 -14.56 -8.64 15.45
N LEU A 123 -14.20 -8.48 16.72
CA LEU A 123 -13.13 -7.56 17.16
C LEU A 123 -11.77 -7.98 16.59
N SER A 124 -11.48 -9.27 16.57
CA SER A 124 -10.23 -9.81 16.03
C SER A 124 -10.07 -9.55 14.53
N VAL A 125 -11.15 -9.75 13.78
CA VAL A 125 -11.15 -9.47 12.33
C VAL A 125 -11.03 -7.96 12.07
N GLN A 126 -11.71 -7.12 12.84
CA GLN A 126 -11.60 -5.66 12.74
C GLN A 126 -10.18 -5.18 13.06
N TRP A 127 -9.57 -5.69 14.14
CA TRP A 127 -8.20 -5.37 14.51
C TRP A 127 -7.20 -5.77 13.42
N LEU A 128 -7.31 -6.99 12.92
CA LEU A 128 -6.43 -7.54 11.89
C LEU A 128 -6.56 -6.79 10.57
N SER A 129 -7.79 -6.58 10.10
CA SER A 129 -8.05 -5.87 8.84
C SER A 129 -7.62 -4.41 8.89
N THR A 130 -7.85 -3.74 10.02
CA THR A 130 -7.36 -2.36 10.22
C THR A 130 -5.82 -2.31 10.24
N GLY A 131 -5.16 -3.30 10.84
CA GLY A 131 -3.70 -3.46 10.80
C GLY A 131 -3.18 -3.66 9.37
N CYS A 132 -3.83 -4.50 8.56
CA CYS A 132 -3.52 -4.65 7.13
C CYS A 132 -3.66 -3.32 6.38
N LEU A 133 -4.70 -2.54 6.66
CA LEU A 133 -4.90 -1.24 6.03
C LEU A 133 -3.81 -0.24 6.43
N VAL A 134 -3.37 -0.20 7.69
CA VAL A 134 -2.23 0.60 8.15
C VAL A 134 -0.98 0.27 7.34
N MET A 135 -0.66 -1.02 7.19
CA MET A 135 0.53 -1.47 6.46
C MET A 135 0.42 -1.19 4.95
N ALA A 136 -0.77 -1.32 4.37
CA ALA A 136 -1.00 -0.98 2.97
C ALA A 136 -0.81 0.51 2.70
N LEU A 137 -1.35 1.38 3.56
CA LEU A 137 -1.19 2.84 3.44
C LEU A 137 0.28 3.27 3.64
N LEU A 138 1.00 2.64 4.56
CA LEU A 138 2.44 2.88 4.75
C LEU A 138 3.22 2.51 3.48
N SER A 139 2.92 1.36 2.89
CA SER A 139 3.54 0.92 1.63
C SER A 139 3.25 1.89 0.48
N GLU A 140 2.02 2.43 0.39
CA GLU A 140 1.65 3.42 -0.61
C GLU A 140 2.43 4.74 -0.43
N VAL A 141 2.62 5.20 0.80
CA VAL A 141 3.45 6.38 1.10
C VAL A 141 4.90 6.13 0.68
N GLN A 142 5.46 4.95 0.98
CA GLN A 142 6.83 4.60 0.58
C GLN A 142 6.98 4.59 -0.94
N GLN A 143 6.08 3.93 -1.67
CA GLN A 143 6.13 3.84 -3.14
C GLN A 143 5.98 5.21 -3.81
N THR A 144 5.07 6.05 -3.31
CA THR A 144 4.88 7.40 -3.86
C THR A 144 6.08 8.30 -3.58
N THR A 145 6.71 8.19 -2.42
CA THR A 145 7.92 8.92 -2.07
C THR A 145 9.13 8.48 -2.92
N GLU A 146 9.28 7.18 -3.15
CA GLU A 146 10.31 6.64 -4.05
C GLU A 146 10.12 7.17 -5.47
N ARG A 147 8.87 7.20 -5.97
CA ARG A 147 8.56 7.76 -7.27
C ARG A 147 8.93 9.24 -7.37
N ILE A 148 8.64 10.05 -6.34
CA ILE A 148 9.07 11.46 -6.28
C ILE A 148 10.60 11.55 -6.42
N SER A 149 11.33 10.72 -5.66
CA SER A 149 12.78 10.67 -5.70
C SER A 149 13.34 10.31 -7.08
N GLN A 150 12.70 9.37 -7.79
CA GLN A 150 13.06 9.01 -9.17
C GLN A 150 12.85 10.18 -10.13
N ILE A 151 11.70 10.88 -10.07
CA ILE A 151 11.42 12.04 -10.91
C ILE A 151 12.43 13.16 -10.64
N VAL A 152 12.75 13.44 -9.38
CA VAL A 152 13.74 14.47 -9.02
C VAL A 152 15.13 14.11 -9.53
N ARG A 153 15.56 12.85 -9.45
CA ARG A 153 16.83 12.39 -10.02
C ARG A 153 16.88 12.56 -11.52
N ALA A 154 15.80 12.16 -12.23
CA ALA A 154 15.69 12.31 -13.66
C ALA A 154 15.72 13.78 -14.10
N MET A 155 15.06 14.68 -13.36
CA MET A 155 15.12 16.13 -13.59
C MET A 155 16.54 16.69 -13.43
N LYS A 156 17.23 16.23 -12.38
CA LYS A 156 18.57 16.70 -12.08
C LYS A 156 19.56 16.30 -13.19
N SER A 157 19.52 15.05 -13.65
CA SER A 157 20.36 14.59 -14.77
C SER A 157 20.09 15.39 -16.06
N TYR A 158 18.82 15.70 -16.35
CA TYR A 158 18.45 16.50 -17.53
C TYR A 158 18.95 17.94 -17.46
N THR A 159 18.91 18.58 -16.28
CA THR A 159 19.39 19.97 -16.10
C THR A 159 20.92 20.08 -16.10
N TYR A 160 21.64 19.03 -15.69
CA TYR A 160 23.10 19.02 -15.74
C TYR A 160 23.65 18.87 -17.17
N LEU A 161 22.94 18.20 -18.06
CA LEU A 161 23.33 18.07 -19.48
C LEU A 161 23.38 19.41 -20.23
N ASP A 162 22.67 20.46 -19.72
CA ASP A 162 22.64 21.79 -20.34
C ASP A 162 23.83 22.69 -19.95
N GLN A 163 24.71 22.24 -19.04
CA GLN A 163 25.80 23.06 -18.48
C GLN A 163 27.22 22.70 -18.95
N ALA A 164 27.43 21.57 -19.62
CA ALA A 164 28.74 21.15 -20.07
C ALA A 164 28.78 20.84 -21.58
N PRO A 165 29.79 21.38 -22.31
CA PRO A 165 29.82 21.29 -23.78
C PRO A 165 30.11 19.88 -24.32
N ILE A 166 30.76 19.00 -23.56
CA ILE A 166 31.02 17.58 -23.91
C ILE A 166 31.17 16.79 -22.63
N LEU A 167 30.35 15.75 -22.42
CA LEU A 167 30.44 14.77 -21.33
C LEU A 167 30.36 13.36 -21.88
N GLU A 168 31.15 12.43 -21.32
CA GLU A 168 30.86 11.01 -21.48
C GLU A 168 29.57 10.69 -20.71
N VAL A 169 28.56 10.24 -21.42
CA VAL A 169 27.24 9.94 -20.85
C VAL A 169 26.85 8.50 -21.18
N ASP A 170 26.23 7.81 -20.23
CA ASP A 170 25.54 6.56 -20.51
C ASP A 170 24.20 6.86 -21.20
N ILE A 171 24.10 6.46 -22.46
CA ILE A 171 22.90 6.67 -23.29
C ILE A 171 21.71 5.90 -22.70
N HIS A 172 21.92 4.74 -22.06
CA HIS A 172 20.87 3.94 -21.44
C HIS A 172 20.28 4.67 -20.24
N GLU A 173 21.11 5.26 -19.38
CA GLU A 173 20.65 6.08 -18.27
C GLU A 173 19.83 7.29 -18.76
N GLY A 174 20.24 7.93 -19.84
CA GLY A 174 19.51 9.04 -20.47
C GLY A 174 18.14 8.61 -21.02
N LEU A 175 18.04 7.43 -21.62
CA LEU A 175 16.79 6.86 -22.11
C LEU A 175 15.87 6.46 -20.96
N GLU A 176 16.37 5.79 -19.93
CA GLU A 176 15.59 5.41 -18.74
C GLU A 176 15.01 6.64 -18.03
N ASN A 177 15.82 7.67 -17.81
CA ASN A 177 15.36 8.93 -17.24
C ASN A 177 14.26 9.60 -18.08
N THR A 178 14.38 9.55 -19.41
CA THR A 178 13.36 10.06 -20.33
C THR A 178 12.06 9.27 -20.22
N LEU A 179 12.14 7.93 -20.15
CA LEU A 179 10.98 7.05 -19.97
C LEU A 179 10.27 7.31 -18.64
N VAL A 180 10.99 7.54 -17.55
CA VAL A 180 10.41 7.92 -16.24
C VAL A 180 9.61 9.20 -16.35
N ILE A 181 10.15 10.23 -17.02
CA ILE A 181 9.46 11.52 -17.21
C ILE A 181 8.24 11.38 -18.14
N MET A 182 8.31 10.51 -19.15
CA MET A 182 7.25 10.32 -20.14
C MET A 182 6.23 9.24 -19.77
N GLN A 183 6.39 8.57 -18.66
CA GLN A 183 5.56 7.41 -18.26
C GLN A 183 4.05 7.70 -18.31
N HIS A 184 3.64 8.93 -17.98
CA HIS A 184 2.24 9.37 -18.08
C HIS A 184 1.71 9.34 -19.53
N LYS A 185 2.51 9.76 -20.51
CA LYS A 185 2.12 9.73 -21.93
C LYS A 185 2.13 8.33 -22.51
N LEU A 186 3.02 7.47 -22.04
CA LEU A 186 3.18 6.10 -22.52
C LEU A 186 2.07 5.16 -22.04
N ARG A 187 1.47 5.42 -20.87
CA ARG A 187 0.32 4.64 -20.36
C ARG A 187 -0.94 4.71 -21.22
N GLN A 188 -1.01 5.60 -22.21
CA GLN A 188 -2.15 5.74 -23.12
C GLN A 188 -2.07 4.85 -24.37
N GLY A 189 -1.46 3.67 -24.30
CA GLY A 189 -1.52 2.66 -25.36
C GLY A 189 -0.20 2.33 -26.05
N VAL A 190 0.94 2.58 -25.42
CA VAL A 190 2.25 2.13 -25.89
C VAL A 190 2.76 1.00 -24.99
N THR A 191 2.98 -0.17 -25.57
CA THR A 191 3.70 -1.28 -24.92
C THR A 191 5.18 -1.11 -25.22
N ILE A 192 6.01 -1.04 -24.22
CA ILE A 192 7.48 -0.96 -24.30
C ILE A 192 8.05 -2.33 -23.97
#